data_d0d5144b9318a92fcd3e23e96060628b
#
_entry.id   d0d5144b9318a92fcd3e23e96060628b
#
_cell.length_a   1.000
_cell.length_b   1.000
_cell.length_c   1.000
_cell.angle_alpha   90.00
_cell.angle_beta   90.00
_cell.angle_gamma   90.00
#
_symmetry.space_group_name_H-M   'P 1'
#
loop_
_entity.id
_entity.type
_entity.pdbx_description
1 polymer ?
#
loop_
_entity_poly.entity_id
_entity_poly.type
_entity_poly.pdbx_seq_one_letter_code
_entity_poly.pdbx_strand_id
1 'polypeptide(L)'
;MLITLKKNELVYDIEFMTYKVAKIHFLDVAPQAATDVAVGDDDRDYVDRLLESAVANVKTELQWCVDERRHDVVTDMVSPDKHDYDIILNIDEKSRKAAESLCSAIHDYVVHYAVYRVMLLAAPGFAPSYAALAESDLNRAYSLARNNSKYKFYSLF
;
A
#
# COMPACT_ATOMS: atom_id res chain seq x y z
N MET A 1 -5.98 -17.94 1.06
CA MET A 1 -5.95 -16.90 2.12
C MET A 1 -6.60 -15.63 1.62
N LEU A 2 -7.49 -15.01 2.38
CA LEU A 2 -8.06 -13.69 2.06
C LEU A 2 -7.38 -12.64 2.95
N ILE A 3 -6.89 -11.56 2.33
CA ILE A 3 -6.38 -10.37 3.01
C ILE A 3 -7.35 -9.24 2.69
N THR A 4 -7.90 -8.61 3.73
CA THR A 4 -8.77 -7.43 3.61
C THR A 4 -8.06 -6.24 4.23
N LEU A 5 -7.74 -5.25 3.40
CA LEU A 5 -7.19 -3.97 3.85
C LEU A 5 -8.33 -2.99 4.07
N LYS A 6 -8.42 -2.44 5.28
CA LYS A 6 -9.46 -1.47 5.65
C LYS A 6 -9.12 -0.11 5.09
N LYS A 7 -9.93 0.41 4.17
CA LYS A 7 -9.72 1.71 3.53
C LYS A 7 -9.52 2.84 4.55
N ASN A 8 -10.36 2.87 5.59
CA ASN A 8 -10.28 3.93 6.59
C ASN A 8 -8.97 3.92 7.39
N GLU A 9 -8.41 2.74 7.67
CA GLU A 9 -7.10 2.62 8.34
C GLU A 9 -5.98 3.10 7.42
N LEU A 10 -6.01 2.69 6.15
CA LEU A 10 -5.02 3.15 5.16
C LEU A 10 -5.02 4.68 5.01
N VAL A 11 -6.21 5.27 4.87
CA VAL A 11 -6.37 6.74 4.76
C VAL A 11 -5.85 7.42 6.01
N TYR A 12 -6.22 6.95 7.20
CA TYR A 12 -5.75 7.49 8.47
C TYR A 12 -4.22 7.48 8.57
N ASP A 13 -3.57 6.38 8.19
CA ASP A 13 -2.11 6.26 8.27
C ASP A 13 -1.41 7.19 7.28
N ILE A 14 -1.97 7.37 6.07
CA ILE A 14 -1.47 8.32 5.08
C ILE A 14 -1.60 9.75 5.59
N GLU A 15 -2.77 10.15 6.09
CA GLU A 15 -3.02 11.46 6.68
C GLU A 15 -2.07 11.72 7.85
N PHE A 16 -1.90 10.75 8.74
CA PHE A 16 -1.01 10.86 9.88
C PHE A 16 0.45 11.05 9.47
N MET A 17 0.95 10.27 8.51
CA MET A 17 2.34 10.37 8.05
C MET A 17 2.60 11.71 7.34
N THR A 18 1.73 12.10 6.43
CA THR A 18 1.86 13.37 5.70
C THR A 18 1.76 14.57 6.64
N TYR A 19 0.83 14.55 7.59
CA TYR A 19 0.72 15.56 8.65
C TYR A 19 2.00 15.64 9.49
N LYS A 20 2.61 14.52 9.87
CA LYS A 20 3.87 14.51 10.62
C LYS A 20 5.01 15.16 9.85
N VAL A 21 5.15 14.86 8.56
CA VAL A 21 6.15 15.51 7.70
C VAL A 21 5.88 17.02 7.62
N ALA A 22 4.63 17.39 7.36
CA ALA A 22 4.22 18.80 7.30
C ALA A 22 4.55 19.57 8.59
N LYS A 23 4.19 18.98 9.74
CA LYS A 23 4.42 19.61 11.05
C LYS A 23 5.89 19.74 11.40
N ILE A 24 6.70 18.71 11.16
CA ILE A 24 8.10 18.68 11.60
C ILE A 24 8.97 19.57 10.71
N HIS A 25 8.71 19.60 9.41
CA HIS A 25 9.63 20.19 8.45
C HIS A 25 9.18 21.51 7.85
N PHE A 26 7.88 21.80 7.85
CA PHE A 26 7.35 22.94 7.10
C PHE A 26 6.55 23.96 7.95
N LEU A 27 5.91 23.55 9.04
CA LEU A 27 4.93 24.40 9.73
C LEU A 27 5.51 25.75 10.16
N ASP A 28 6.73 25.78 10.70
CA ASP A 28 7.37 26.99 11.22
C ASP A 28 8.13 27.78 10.14
N VAL A 29 8.48 27.13 9.01
CA VAL A 29 9.34 27.73 7.97
C VAL A 29 8.55 28.12 6.73
N ALA A 30 7.61 27.30 6.32
CA ALA A 30 6.80 27.48 5.12
C ALA A 30 5.37 26.92 5.35
N PRO A 31 4.49 27.68 6.05
CA PRO A 31 3.14 27.20 6.41
C PRO A 31 2.30 26.76 5.20
N GLN A 32 2.46 27.42 4.05
CA GLN A 32 1.76 27.03 2.83
C GLN A 32 2.23 25.65 2.32
N ALA A 33 3.54 25.39 2.33
CA ALA A 33 4.08 24.08 1.97
C ALA A 33 3.63 23.00 2.96
N ALA A 34 3.44 23.33 4.25
CA ALA A 34 2.87 22.42 5.22
C ALA A 34 1.44 22.01 4.84
N THR A 35 0.63 22.94 4.36
CA THR A 35 -0.73 22.65 3.88
C THR A 35 -0.72 21.77 2.62
N ASP A 36 0.21 22.02 1.72
CA ASP A 36 0.34 21.26 0.47
C ASP A 36 0.83 19.81 0.69
N VAL A 37 1.58 19.57 1.77
CA VAL A 37 2.09 18.23 2.13
C VAL A 37 1.08 17.42 2.94
N ALA A 38 0.32 18.06 3.81
CA ALA A 38 -0.67 17.38 4.64
C ALA A 38 -1.90 17.02 3.80
N VAL A 39 -2.14 15.73 3.63
CA VAL A 39 -3.34 15.21 2.98
C VAL A 39 -4.56 15.47 3.86
N GLY A 40 -5.63 15.97 3.27
CA GLY A 40 -6.89 16.27 3.93
C GLY A 40 -8.11 15.73 3.19
N ASP A 41 -9.30 16.13 3.64
CA ASP A 41 -10.57 15.69 3.05
C ASP A 41 -10.72 16.05 1.56
N ASP A 42 -10.15 17.16 1.14
CA ASP A 42 -10.20 17.62 -0.26
C ASP A 42 -9.35 16.75 -1.21
N ASP A 43 -8.41 15.96 -0.67
CA ASP A 43 -7.52 15.09 -1.43
C ASP A 43 -8.02 13.65 -1.56
N ARG A 44 -9.20 13.34 -1.02
CA ARG A 44 -9.70 11.96 -0.92
C ARG A 44 -9.76 11.23 -2.24
N ASP A 45 -10.25 11.87 -3.29
CA ASP A 45 -10.30 11.25 -4.63
C ASP A 45 -8.91 10.90 -5.15
N TYR A 46 -7.92 11.74 -4.86
CA TYR A 46 -6.53 11.47 -5.22
C TYR A 46 -5.96 10.30 -4.42
N VAL A 47 -6.18 10.29 -3.10
CA VAL A 47 -5.74 9.19 -2.23
C VAL A 47 -6.38 7.87 -2.66
N ASP A 48 -7.66 7.86 -2.98
CA ASP A 48 -8.35 6.66 -3.45
C ASP A 48 -7.71 6.07 -4.71
N ARG A 49 -7.33 6.91 -5.67
CA ARG A 49 -6.59 6.48 -6.87
C ARG A 49 -5.22 5.92 -6.54
N LEU A 50 -4.52 6.50 -5.56
CA LEU A 50 -3.23 6.00 -5.11
C LEU A 50 -3.36 4.63 -4.43
N LEU A 51 -4.38 4.44 -3.60
CA LEU A 51 -4.67 3.17 -2.94
C LEU A 51 -4.98 2.07 -3.96
N GLU A 52 -5.82 2.36 -4.96
CA GLU A 52 -6.12 1.41 -6.02
C GLU A 52 -4.88 1.03 -6.83
N SER A 53 -4.04 2.02 -7.17
CA SER A 53 -2.78 1.78 -7.86
C SER A 53 -1.83 0.92 -7.04
N ALA A 54 -1.69 1.20 -5.73
CA ALA A 54 -0.84 0.43 -4.83
C ALA A 54 -1.31 -1.03 -4.71
N VAL A 55 -2.62 -1.25 -4.54
CA VAL A 55 -3.20 -2.60 -4.45
C VAL A 55 -3.02 -3.35 -5.78
N ALA A 56 -3.19 -2.68 -6.92
CA ALA A 56 -2.93 -3.28 -8.23
C ALA A 56 -1.46 -3.71 -8.37
N ASN A 57 -0.51 -2.91 -7.91
CA ASN A 57 0.90 -3.27 -7.89
C ASN A 57 1.17 -4.51 -7.03
N VAL A 58 0.57 -4.59 -5.82
CA VAL A 58 0.68 -5.78 -4.97
C VAL A 58 0.15 -7.01 -5.69
N LYS A 59 -1.03 -6.92 -6.32
CA LYS A 59 -1.61 -8.04 -7.09
C LYS A 59 -0.70 -8.45 -8.25
N THR A 60 -0.05 -7.51 -8.91
CA THR A 60 0.89 -7.78 -10.01
C THR A 60 2.15 -8.50 -9.50
N GLU A 61 2.76 -8.02 -8.43
CA GLU A 61 3.95 -8.63 -7.86
C GLU A 61 3.69 -10.02 -7.26
N LEU A 62 2.49 -10.23 -6.73
CA LEU A 62 2.05 -11.51 -6.17
C LEU A 62 1.23 -12.35 -7.16
N GLN A 63 1.20 -12.02 -8.46
CA GLN A 63 0.37 -12.67 -9.48
C GLN A 63 0.52 -14.20 -9.50
N TRP A 64 1.70 -14.73 -9.20
CA TRP A 64 1.97 -16.17 -9.15
C TRP A 64 1.17 -16.90 -8.05
N CYS A 65 0.63 -16.20 -7.06
CA CYS A 65 -0.20 -16.77 -5.99
C CYS A 65 -1.55 -16.06 -5.82
N VAL A 66 -1.88 -15.05 -6.61
CA VAL A 66 -3.21 -14.43 -6.61
C VAL A 66 -4.23 -15.40 -7.22
N ASP A 67 -5.38 -15.57 -6.58
CA ASP A 67 -6.47 -16.37 -7.12
C ASP A 67 -7.34 -15.54 -8.08
N GLU A 68 -7.05 -15.66 -9.37
CA GLU A 68 -7.74 -14.93 -10.45
C GLU A 68 -9.16 -15.45 -10.76
N ARG A 69 -9.63 -16.51 -10.09
CA ARG A 69 -10.95 -17.10 -10.37
C ARG A 69 -12.13 -16.21 -10.02
N ARG A 70 -11.89 -15.16 -9.23
CA ARG A 70 -12.84 -14.07 -9.01
C ARG A 70 -12.47 -12.93 -9.93
N HIS A 71 -13.17 -12.83 -11.04
CA HIS A 71 -13.07 -11.70 -11.96
C HIS A 71 -13.65 -10.46 -11.28
N ASP A 72 -12.81 -9.62 -10.74
CA ASP A 72 -13.18 -8.24 -10.47
C ASP A 72 -13.39 -7.54 -11.82
N VAL A 73 -14.48 -6.81 -11.95
CA VAL A 73 -14.72 -5.98 -13.14
C VAL A 73 -13.59 -4.96 -13.18
N VAL A 74 -12.73 -5.08 -14.20
CA VAL A 74 -11.66 -4.09 -14.42
C VAL A 74 -12.30 -2.83 -14.97
N THR A 75 -12.33 -1.77 -14.18
CA THR A 75 -12.74 -0.45 -14.61
C THR A 75 -11.62 0.55 -14.30
N ASP A 76 -11.49 1.57 -15.10
CA ASP A 76 -10.58 2.70 -14.84
C ASP A 76 -11.23 3.76 -13.93
N MET A 77 -12.46 3.51 -13.50
CA MET A 77 -13.21 4.39 -12.61
C MET A 77 -12.96 4.01 -11.15
N VAL A 78 -12.55 5.00 -10.36
CA VAL A 78 -12.52 4.89 -8.89
C VAL A 78 -13.96 4.69 -8.39
N SER A 79 -14.19 3.63 -7.65
CA SER A 79 -15.49 3.43 -7.00
C SER A 79 -15.50 4.20 -5.68
N PRO A 80 -16.26 5.30 -5.56
CA PRO A 80 -16.31 6.08 -4.32
C PRO A 80 -16.90 5.28 -3.16
N ASP A 81 -17.67 4.23 -3.45
CA ASP A 81 -18.32 3.37 -2.45
C ASP A 81 -17.45 2.19 -1.99
N LYS A 82 -16.21 2.09 -2.47
CA LYS A 82 -15.32 1.02 -2.05
C LYS A 82 -14.83 1.25 -0.62
N HIS A 83 -15.25 0.38 0.28
CA HIS A 83 -14.90 0.50 1.69
C HIS A 83 -13.60 -0.23 2.05
N ASP A 84 -13.31 -1.35 1.39
CA ASP A 84 -12.16 -2.21 1.71
C ASP A 84 -11.53 -2.77 0.43
N TYR A 85 -10.26 -3.20 0.53
CA TYR A 85 -9.53 -3.84 -0.56
C TYR A 85 -9.25 -5.30 -0.23
N ASP A 86 -9.78 -6.20 -1.03
CA ASP A 86 -9.59 -7.64 -0.90
C ASP A 86 -8.50 -8.14 -1.83
N ILE A 87 -7.57 -8.92 -1.28
CA ILE A 87 -6.53 -9.64 -2.01
C ILE A 87 -6.65 -11.12 -1.66
N ILE A 88 -7.00 -11.95 -2.65
CA ILE A 88 -7.15 -13.39 -2.46
C ILE A 88 -5.88 -14.07 -2.94
N LEU A 89 -5.19 -14.76 -2.04
CA LEU A 89 -3.95 -15.47 -2.32
C LEU A 89 -4.15 -16.98 -2.19
N ASN A 90 -3.65 -17.74 -3.17
CA ASN A 90 -3.64 -19.20 -3.14
C ASN A 90 -2.39 -19.72 -2.40
N ILE A 91 -2.31 -19.41 -1.13
CA ILE A 91 -1.23 -19.82 -0.22
C ILE A 91 -1.80 -20.51 1.01
N ASP A 92 -1.00 -21.40 1.63
CA ASP A 92 -1.39 -22.07 2.85
C ASP A 92 -1.27 -21.13 4.05
N GLU A 93 -2.30 -21.11 4.88
CA GLU A 93 -2.23 -20.48 6.19
C GLU A 93 -1.48 -21.40 7.16
N LYS A 94 -0.12 -21.43 7.03
CA LYS A 94 0.70 -22.27 7.92
C LYS A 94 0.63 -21.85 9.38
N SER A 95 0.39 -20.56 9.62
CA SER A 95 0.12 -20.02 10.94
C SER A 95 -0.57 -18.66 10.85
N ARG A 96 -1.40 -18.33 11.83
CA ARG A 96 -2.03 -17.03 11.97
C ARG A 96 -0.99 -15.89 11.97
N LYS A 97 0.12 -16.08 12.68
CA LYS A 97 1.21 -15.10 12.75
C LYS A 97 1.84 -14.81 11.38
N ALA A 98 1.99 -15.82 10.52
CA ALA A 98 2.50 -15.63 9.17
C ALA A 98 1.51 -14.85 8.30
N ALA A 99 0.21 -15.12 8.43
CA ALA A 99 -0.85 -14.38 7.76
C ALA A 99 -0.90 -12.91 8.21
N GLU A 100 -0.83 -12.65 9.50
CA GLU A 100 -0.78 -11.30 10.07
C GLU A 100 0.46 -10.53 9.60
N SER A 101 1.63 -11.16 9.54
CA SER A 101 2.86 -10.53 9.06
C SER A 101 2.78 -10.17 7.58
N LEU A 102 2.17 -11.02 6.75
CA LEU A 102 1.97 -10.73 5.33
C LEU A 102 0.95 -9.60 5.13
N CYS A 103 -0.15 -9.61 5.86
CA CYS A 103 -1.14 -8.54 5.85
C CYS A 103 -0.51 -7.19 6.22
N SER A 104 0.30 -7.15 7.31
CA SER A 104 1.04 -5.95 7.72
C SER A 104 2.00 -5.48 6.64
N ALA A 105 2.78 -6.37 6.02
CA ALA A 105 3.73 -5.97 4.98
C ALA A 105 3.02 -5.37 3.76
N ILE A 106 1.85 -5.89 3.37
CA ILE A 106 1.05 -5.35 2.28
C ILE A 106 0.44 -4.00 2.67
N HIS A 107 -0.07 -3.87 3.89
CA HIS A 107 -0.61 -2.61 4.41
C HIS A 107 0.47 -1.52 4.40
N ASP A 108 1.64 -1.80 4.99
CA ASP A 108 2.77 -0.88 5.07
C ASP A 108 3.22 -0.43 3.67
N TYR A 109 3.28 -1.36 2.70
CA TYR A 109 3.57 -1.03 1.31
C TYR A 109 2.56 -0.04 0.73
N VAL A 110 1.26 -0.31 0.89
CA VAL A 110 0.20 0.53 0.31
C VAL A 110 0.27 1.95 0.88
N VAL A 111 0.48 2.07 2.19
CA VAL A 111 0.62 3.37 2.88
C VAL A 111 1.89 4.10 2.39
N HIS A 112 3.06 3.45 2.42
CA HIS A 112 4.32 4.08 2.00
C HIS A 112 4.33 4.45 0.52
N TYR A 113 3.71 3.64 -0.35
CA TYR A 113 3.56 3.97 -1.76
C TYR A 113 2.69 5.23 -1.96
N ALA A 114 1.56 5.32 -1.25
CA ALA A 114 0.69 6.50 -1.35
C ALA A 114 1.40 7.76 -0.83
N VAL A 115 2.08 7.68 0.33
CA VAL A 115 2.88 8.78 0.88
C VAL A 115 4.00 9.18 -0.08
N TYR A 116 4.73 8.23 -0.66
CA TYR A 116 5.73 8.49 -1.69
C TYR A 116 5.16 9.33 -2.84
N ARG A 117 3.99 8.95 -3.36
CA ARG A 117 3.33 9.66 -4.46
C ARG A 117 2.90 11.08 -4.09
N VAL A 118 2.40 11.28 -2.87
CA VAL A 118 2.09 12.61 -2.33
C VAL A 118 3.37 13.43 -2.22
N MET A 119 4.45 12.87 -1.65
CA MET A 119 5.72 13.57 -1.49
C MET A 119 6.38 13.94 -2.82
N LEU A 120 6.22 13.14 -3.87
CA LEU A 120 6.72 13.50 -5.20
C LEU A 120 6.16 14.84 -5.71
N LEU A 121 4.92 15.17 -5.34
CA LEU A 121 4.28 16.41 -5.77
C LEU A 121 4.54 17.56 -4.78
N ALA A 122 4.40 17.31 -3.50
CA ALA A 122 4.37 18.34 -2.47
C ALA A 122 5.74 18.60 -1.82
N ALA A 123 6.58 17.57 -1.68
CA ALA A 123 7.87 17.64 -0.99
C ALA A 123 8.89 16.65 -1.58
N PRO A 124 9.39 16.88 -2.83
CA PRO A 124 10.20 15.91 -3.57
C PRO A 124 11.45 15.42 -2.83
N GLY A 125 12.01 16.22 -1.92
CA GLY A 125 13.17 15.86 -1.12
C GLY A 125 12.94 14.68 -0.18
N PHE A 126 11.70 14.40 0.21
CA PHE A 126 11.33 13.28 1.08
C PHE A 126 10.89 12.04 0.30
N ALA A 127 10.53 12.20 -0.96
CA ALA A 127 10.01 11.11 -1.79
C ALA A 127 10.94 9.87 -1.86
N PRO A 128 12.28 9.99 -2.03
CA PRO A 128 13.16 8.82 -2.11
C PRO A 128 13.13 7.93 -0.87
N SER A 129 12.97 8.51 0.32
CA SER A 129 12.90 7.75 1.57
C SER A 129 11.65 6.87 1.62
N TYR A 130 10.50 7.41 1.20
CA TYR A 130 9.25 6.65 1.17
C TYR A 130 9.22 5.64 0.02
N ALA A 131 9.85 5.94 -1.12
CA ALA A 131 10.04 4.97 -2.20
C ALA A 131 10.83 3.74 -1.72
N ALA A 132 11.93 3.97 -0.99
CA ALA A 132 12.75 2.89 -0.44
C ALA A 132 11.99 2.05 0.61
N LEU A 133 11.17 2.68 1.45
CA LEU A 133 10.32 1.97 2.41
C LEU A 133 9.28 1.11 1.68
N ALA A 134 8.58 1.67 0.70
CA ALA A 134 7.60 0.93 -0.08
C ALA A 134 8.24 -0.27 -0.79
N GLU A 135 9.40 -0.11 -1.44
CA GLU A 135 10.12 -1.21 -2.07
C GLU A 135 10.51 -2.30 -1.06
N SER A 136 11.01 -1.90 0.12
CA SER A 136 11.36 -2.84 1.19
C SER A 136 10.15 -3.65 1.65
N ASP A 137 8.99 -3.00 1.83
CA ASP A 137 7.78 -3.68 2.28
C ASP A 137 7.19 -4.61 1.22
N LEU A 138 7.27 -4.24 -0.05
CA LEU A 138 6.84 -5.10 -1.16
C LEU A 138 7.73 -6.35 -1.25
N ASN A 139 9.03 -6.19 -1.12
CA ASN A 139 9.99 -7.30 -1.07
C ASN A 139 9.74 -8.22 0.14
N ARG A 140 9.40 -7.63 1.30
CA ARG A 140 9.01 -8.37 2.50
C ARG A 140 7.72 -9.16 2.26
N ALA A 141 6.69 -8.54 1.67
CA ALA A 141 5.44 -9.20 1.34
C ALA A 141 5.66 -10.37 0.36
N TYR A 142 6.47 -10.16 -0.70
CA TYR A 142 6.82 -11.20 -1.65
C TYR A 142 7.52 -12.39 -0.97
N SER A 143 8.51 -12.12 -0.11
CA SER A 143 9.24 -13.14 0.62
C SER A 143 8.34 -13.93 1.58
N LEU A 144 7.44 -13.25 2.29
CA LEU A 144 6.47 -13.88 3.18
C LEU A 144 5.46 -14.74 2.41
N ALA A 145 4.95 -14.24 1.28
CA ALA A 145 4.06 -15.01 0.41
C ALA A 145 4.73 -16.26 -0.12
N ARG A 146 5.98 -16.14 -0.61
CA ARG A 146 6.77 -17.26 -1.12
C ARG A 146 7.03 -18.34 -0.06
N ASN A 147 7.37 -17.94 1.16
CA ASN A 147 7.63 -18.87 2.26
C ASN A 147 6.36 -19.62 2.72
N ASN A 148 5.19 -19.04 2.49
CA ASN A 148 3.88 -19.63 2.81
C ASN A 148 3.23 -20.31 1.60
N SER A 149 3.85 -20.27 0.42
CA SER A 149 3.31 -20.91 -0.78
C SER A 149 3.27 -22.43 -0.66
N LYS A 150 2.21 -23.03 -1.24
CA LYS A 150 2.11 -24.47 -1.50
C LYS A 150 3.13 -24.96 -2.52
N TYR A 151 3.55 -24.08 -3.42
CA TYR A 151 4.50 -24.39 -4.47
C TYR A 151 5.91 -24.32 -3.92
N LYS A 152 6.59 -25.46 -3.85
CA LYS A 152 8.04 -25.48 -3.64
C LYS A 152 8.68 -25.04 -4.95
N PHE A 153 9.15 -23.82 -4.99
CA PHE A 153 10.03 -23.38 -6.08
C PHE A 153 11.36 -24.11 -5.90
N TYR A 154 11.55 -25.18 -6.64
CA TYR A 154 12.88 -25.78 -6.75
C TYR A 154 13.74 -24.78 -7.53
N SER A 155 14.76 -24.25 -6.89
CA SER A 155 15.85 -23.56 -7.60
C SER A 155 16.44 -24.56 -8.58
N LEU A 156 16.37 -24.28 -9.86
CA LEU A 156 16.94 -25.10 -10.93
C LEU A 156 18.45 -24.82 -11.13
N PHE A 157 19.11 -24.26 -10.11
CA PHE A 157 20.55 -24.01 -10.11
C PHE A 157 21.17 -24.37 -8.75
#